data_093f5e10f7308a40005e70c255ee955d
#
_entry.id   093f5e10f7308a40005e70c255ee955d
#
_cell.length_a   1.000
_cell.length_b   1.000
_cell.length_c   1.000
_cell.angle_alpha   90.00
_cell.angle_beta   90.00
_cell.angle_gamma   90.00
#
_symmetry.space_group_name_H-M   'P 1'
#
loop_
_entity.id
_entity.type
_entity.pdbx_description
1 polymer ?
#
loop_
_entity_poly.entity_id
_entity_poly.type
_entity_poly.pdbx_seq_one_letter_code
_entity_poly.pdbx_strand_id
1 'polypeptide(L)'
;MKKLFALVLCLMLALGCTAAFAEGETHTVYLITMDLFDAHWVGVDEGCQAAVAELAEQGININYVWNAPTQGKDDAAQIECINNAYADNAEVILLASNGPDTQVATLEELSNNGVIIIYVDSPANFDGALQTLATNNKNAGVLAGEQMLAALEAKGITEGTIGIVNVNAATDSTAQREAGFREALEGSGFEILETQYSNGDATLSQEIANNFITEGVVGLFGANEGCSVGVGNAIAANGNELTGVGFDKSDAILNLVKDGSLLCTMAQNPYEMGYQGMKTAAAALQGETEFEDVDTGVSVLDAAAATELLAAE
;
A
#
# COMPACT_ATOMS: atom_id res chain seq x y z
N MET A 1 25.63 -52.91 -21.35
CA MET A 1 24.43 -52.96 -20.51
C MET A 1 24.60 -52.27 -19.15
N LYS A 2 25.73 -52.42 -18.43
CA LYS A 2 25.90 -51.75 -17.10
C LYS A 2 26.04 -50.23 -17.14
N LYS A 3 26.42 -49.59 -18.26
CA LYS A 3 26.53 -48.11 -18.40
C LYS A 3 25.21 -47.46 -18.78
N LEU A 4 24.25 -48.19 -19.35
CA LEU A 4 22.93 -47.67 -19.70
C LEU A 4 22.01 -47.59 -18.47
N PHE A 5 22.21 -48.49 -17.48
CA PHE A 5 21.43 -48.49 -16.23
C PHE A 5 21.82 -47.35 -15.28
N ALA A 6 23.09 -46.91 -15.30
CA ALA A 6 23.54 -45.78 -14.49
C ALA A 6 22.99 -44.42 -15.00
N LEU A 7 22.81 -44.29 -16.33
CA LEU A 7 22.28 -43.04 -16.92
C LEU A 7 20.77 -42.87 -16.69
N VAL A 8 20.02 -43.97 -16.67
CA VAL A 8 18.57 -43.94 -16.37
C VAL A 8 18.31 -43.70 -14.91
N LEU A 9 19.17 -44.15 -13.99
CA LEU A 9 19.03 -43.89 -12.54
C LEU A 9 19.38 -42.44 -12.18
N CYS A 10 20.36 -41.82 -12.88
CA CYS A 10 20.66 -40.40 -12.71
C CYS A 10 19.59 -39.47 -13.30
N LEU A 11 18.87 -39.90 -14.36
CA LEU A 11 17.75 -39.10 -14.91
C LEU A 11 16.49 -39.20 -14.07
N MET A 12 16.31 -40.26 -13.27
CA MET A 12 15.16 -40.36 -12.32
C MET A 12 15.39 -39.64 -11.01
N LEU A 13 16.63 -39.26 -10.67
CA LEU A 13 16.95 -38.46 -9.47
C LEU A 13 16.90 -36.95 -9.68
N ALA A 14 16.76 -36.51 -10.96
CA ALA A 14 16.61 -35.10 -11.30
C ALA A 14 15.16 -34.64 -11.48
N LEU A 15 14.17 -35.54 -11.34
CA LEU A 15 12.73 -35.22 -11.35
C LEU A 15 12.14 -35.55 -9.97
N GLY A 16 12.28 -34.69 -9.01
CA GLY A 16 11.56 -34.93 -7.79
C GLY A 16 12.05 -34.21 -6.55
N CYS A 17 12.14 -32.91 -6.61
CA CYS A 17 11.98 -32.07 -5.41
C CYS A 17 11.00 -30.92 -5.73
N THR A 18 9.81 -31.27 -6.21
CA THR A 18 8.65 -30.51 -5.82
C THR A 18 8.35 -31.00 -4.41
N ALA A 19 8.61 -30.19 -3.38
CA ALA A 19 8.04 -30.41 -2.07
C ALA A 19 6.51 -30.37 -2.28
N ALA A 20 5.90 -31.55 -2.47
CA ALA A 20 4.44 -31.64 -2.48
C ALA A 20 4.00 -31.40 -1.03
N PHE A 21 3.09 -30.46 -0.82
CA PHE A 21 2.34 -30.43 0.42
C PHE A 21 1.80 -31.86 0.72
N ALA A 22 1.90 -32.27 1.96
CA ALA A 22 1.18 -33.48 2.38
C ALA A 22 -0.30 -33.26 2.10
N GLU A 23 -0.93 -34.18 1.38
CA GLU A 23 -2.36 -34.08 1.03
C GLU A 23 -3.18 -33.84 2.32
N GLY A 24 -3.76 -32.62 2.50
CA GLY A 24 -4.57 -32.28 3.64
C GLY A 24 -3.91 -31.35 4.70
N GLU A 25 -2.65 -30.94 4.55
CA GLU A 25 -2.05 -29.92 5.44
C GLU A 25 -2.66 -28.54 5.12
N THR A 26 -3.05 -27.83 6.19
CA THR A 26 -3.64 -26.49 6.08
C THR A 26 -2.71 -25.49 6.76
N HIS A 27 -2.26 -24.49 6.04
CA HIS A 27 -1.35 -23.46 6.51
C HIS A 27 -2.13 -22.22 6.94
N THR A 28 -1.71 -21.60 8.04
CA THR A 28 -2.35 -20.38 8.55
C THR A 28 -1.56 -19.15 8.11
N VAL A 29 -2.20 -18.29 7.33
CA VAL A 29 -1.63 -17.05 6.80
C VAL A 29 -2.49 -15.87 7.22
N TYR A 30 -1.88 -14.88 7.85
CA TYR A 30 -2.53 -13.65 8.25
C TYR A 30 -2.17 -12.51 7.30
N LEU A 31 -3.15 -11.71 6.94
CA LEU A 31 -2.96 -10.35 6.46
C LEU A 31 -3.18 -9.39 7.64
N ILE A 32 -2.22 -8.53 7.93
CA ILE A 32 -2.36 -7.50 8.96
C ILE A 32 -2.15 -6.14 8.32
N THR A 33 -3.25 -5.36 8.23
CA THR A 33 -3.29 -4.03 7.64
C THR A 33 -3.33 -2.93 8.71
N MET A 34 -3.32 -1.67 8.30
CA MET A 34 -3.33 -0.53 9.23
C MET A 34 -4.73 -0.24 9.81
N ASP A 35 -5.78 -0.59 9.08
CA ASP A 35 -7.20 -0.52 9.48
C ASP A 35 -8.05 -1.49 8.62
N LEU A 36 -9.39 -1.53 8.86
CA LEU A 36 -10.33 -2.41 8.17
C LEU A 36 -11.34 -1.66 7.28
N PHE A 37 -11.16 -0.37 7.05
CA PHE A 37 -12.18 0.46 6.41
C PHE A 37 -11.71 1.28 5.20
N ASP A 38 -10.41 1.56 5.05
CA ASP A 38 -9.90 2.18 3.82
C ASP A 38 -10.07 1.20 2.64
N ALA A 39 -10.58 1.67 1.50
CA ALA A 39 -10.81 0.84 0.31
C ALA A 39 -9.49 0.23 -0.23
N HIS A 40 -8.36 0.87 0.03
CA HIS A 40 -7.04 0.32 -0.26
C HIS A 40 -6.84 -1.06 0.39
N TRP A 41 -7.13 -1.19 1.70
CA TRP A 41 -6.96 -2.47 2.41
C TRP A 41 -7.99 -3.53 2.00
N VAL A 42 -9.21 -3.10 1.65
CA VAL A 42 -10.21 -4.00 1.03
C VAL A 42 -9.65 -4.59 -0.26
N GLY A 43 -9.00 -3.77 -1.11
CA GLY A 43 -8.37 -4.26 -2.34
C GLY A 43 -7.22 -5.25 -2.10
N VAL A 44 -6.40 -5.05 -1.05
CA VAL A 44 -5.36 -6.02 -0.67
C VAL A 44 -6.00 -7.34 -0.22
N ASP A 45 -7.04 -7.30 0.60
CA ASP A 45 -7.78 -8.48 1.06
C ASP A 45 -8.41 -9.24 -0.11
N GLU A 46 -9.05 -8.56 -1.06
CA GLU A 46 -9.62 -9.16 -2.26
C GLU A 46 -8.56 -9.91 -3.09
N GLY A 47 -7.37 -9.32 -3.23
CA GLY A 47 -6.23 -9.97 -3.87
C GLY A 47 -5.79 -11.24 -3.15
N CYS A 48 -5.68 -11.19 -1.81
CA CYS A 48 -5.37 -12.37 -0.99
C CYS A 48 -6.42 -13.47 -1.16
N GLN A 49 -7.72 -13.14 -1.08
CA GLN A 49 -8.81 -14.09 -1.24
C GLN A 49 -8.80 -14.77 -2.62
N ALA A 50 -8.54 -14.00 -3.68
CA ALA A 50 -8.44 -14.53 -5.03
C ALA A 50 -7.27 -15.52 -5.17
N ALA A 51 -6.12 -15.20 -4.61
CA ALA A 51 -4.97 -16.11 -4.60
C ALA A 51 -5.24 -17.37 -3.78
N VAL A 52 -5.89 -17.26 -2.61
CA VAL A 52 -6.29 -18.41 -1.79
C VAL A 52 -7.22 -19.35 -2.57
N ALA A 53 -8.20 -18.81 -3.30
CA ALA A 53 -9.09 -19.60 -4.14
C ALA A 53 -8.33 -20.36 -5.23
N GLU A 54 -7.40 -19.70 -5.93
CA GLU A 54 -6.56 -20.34 -6.94
C GLU A 54 -5.63 -21.41 -6.35
N LEU A 55 -5.02 -21.15 -5.19
CA LEU A 55 -4.15 -22.09 -4.50
C LEU A 55 -4.90 -23.35 -4.06
N ALA A 56 -6.16 -23.19 -3.62
CA ALA A 56 -7.01 -24.32 -3.27
C ALA A 56 -7.30 -25.25 -4.47
N GLU A 57 -7.47 -24.71 -5.69
CA GLU A 57 -7.59 -25.51 -6.91
C GLU A 57 -6.30 -26.32 -7.22
N GLN A 58 -5.15 -25.84 -6.73
CA GLN A 58 -3.87 -26.53 -6.86
C GLN A 58 -3.60 -27.50 -5.70
N GLY A 59 -4.54 -27.64 -4.76
CA GLY A 59 -4.43 -28.54 -3.59
C GLY A 59 -3.66 -27.93 -2.41
N ILE A 60 -3.41 -26.61 -2.43
CA ILE A 60 -2.76 -25.88 -1.35
C ILE A 60 -3.83 -25.25 -0.48
N ASN A 61 -3.98 -25.73 0.76
CA ASN A 61 -5.02 -25.25 1.66
C ASN A 61 -4.47 -24.16 2.57
N ILE A 62 -5.03 -22.96 2.48
CA ILE A 62 -4.68 -21.81 3.32
C ILE A 62 -5.87 -21.45 4.23
N ASN A 63 -5.63 -21.44 5.53
CA ASN A 63 -6.49 -20.79 6.51
C ASN A 63 -6.12 -19.30 6.54
N TYR A 64 -6.82 -18.50 5.76
CA TYR A 64 -6.57 -17.08 5.60
C TYR A 64 -7.36 -16.26 6.60
N VAL A 65 -6.69 -15.31 7.26
CA VAL A 65 -7.32 -14.38 8.22
C VAL A 65 -6.85 -12.95 7.92
N TRP A 66 -7.79 -12.04 7.73
CA TRP A 66 -7.50 -10.60 7.69
C TRP A 66 -7.80 -9.96 9.04
N ASN A 67 -6.85 -9.20 9.59
CA ASN A 67 -6.97 -8.50 10.86
C ASN A 67 -6.28 -7.13 10.80
N ALA A 68 -6.74 -6.19 11.61
CA ALA A 68 -6.15 -4.86 11.76
C ALA A 68 -6.66 -4.16 13.04
N PRO A 69 -6.04 -3.04 13.46
CA PRO A 69 -6.59 -2.18 14.50
C PRO A 69 -8.01 -1.69 14.17
N THR A 70 -8.93 -1.80 15.12
CA THR A 70 -10.35 -1.46 14.91
C THR A 70 -10.67 0.02 15.14
N GLN A 71 -9.74 0.79 15.71
CA GLN A 71 -9.92 2.20 16.05
C GLN A 71 -9.08 3.15 15.17
N GLY A 72 -8.57 2.65 14.05
CA GLY A 72 -7.71 3.38 13.13
C GLY A 72 -6.23 3.00 13.28
N LYS A 73 -5.37 3.79 12.68
CA LYS A 73 -3.91 3.53 12.58
C LYS A 73 -3.23 3.75 13.95
N ASP A 74 -3.06 2.65 14.70
CA ASP A 74 -2.46 2.62 16.04
C ASP A 74 -1.40 1.52 16.13
N ASP A 75 -0.15 1.90 16.43
CA ASP A 75 1.01 1.00 16.46
C ASP A 75 0.85 -0.08 17.53
N ALA A 76 0.40 0.27 18.73
CA ALA A 76 0.26 -0.68 19.83
C ALA A 76 -0.83 -1.70 19.53
N ALA A 77 -1.97 -1.25 18.99
CA ALA A 77 -3.05 -2.14 18.58
C ALA A 77 -2.63 -3.05 17.41
N GLN A 78 -1.79 -2.55 16.47
CA GLN A 78 -1.28 -3.39 15.39
C GLN A 78 -0.29 -4.45 15.91
N ILE A 79 0.56 -4.11 16.89
CA ILE A 79 1.43 -5.09 17.58
C ILE A 79 0.59 -6.17 18.27
N GLU A 80 -0.56 -5.82 18.87
CA GLU A 80 -1.50 -6.81 19.42
C GLU A 80 -2.06 -7.73 18.33
N CYS A 81 -2.41 -7.21 17.15
CA CYS A 81 -2.84 -8.02 16.01
C CYS A 81 -1.75 -9.00 15.56
N ILE A 82 -0.48 -8.56 15.50
CA ILE A 82 0.67 -9.40 15.15
C ILE A 82 0.86 -10.52 16.18
N ASN A 83 0.81 -10.19 17.47
CA ASN A 83 0.94 -11.18 18.55
C ASN A 83 -0.23 -12.18 18.56
N ASN A 84 -1.45 -11.73 18.26
CA ASN A 84 -2.61 -12.62 18.17
C ASN A 84 -2.48 -13.60 17.00
N ALA A 85 -1.97 -13.13 15.83
CA ALA A 85 -1.70 -14.02 14.70
C ALA A 85 -0.67 -15.10 15.07
N TYR A 86 0.39 -14.73 15.79
CA TYR A 86 1.36 -15.71 16.30
C TYR A 86 0.74 -16.70 17.27
N ALA A 87 -0.09 -16.23 18.21
CA ALA A 87 -0.80 -17.09 19.16
C ALA A 87 -1.77 -18.08 18.48
N ASP A 88 -2.32 -17.70 17.33
CA ASP A 88 -3.16 -18.54 16.47
C ASP A 88 -2.35 -19.43 15.49
N ASN A 89 -1.03 -19.55 15.73
CA ASN A 89 -0.09 -20.34 14.94
C ASN A 89 0.01 -19.90 13.47
N ALA A 90 0.02 -18.58 13.20
CA ALA A 90 0.33 -18.09 11.88
C ALA A 90 1.74 -18.53 11.46
N GLU A 91 1.85 -19.12 10.28
CA GLU A 91 3.13 -19.52 9.68
C GLU A 91 3.70 -18.39 8.82
N VAL A 92 2.80 -17.57 8.23
CA VAL A 92 3.15 -16.38 7.43
C VAL A 92 2.28 -15.21 7.86
N ILE A 93 2.89 -14.04 7.95
CA ILE A 93 2.21 -12.76 8.13
C ILE A 93 2.53 -11.86 6.94
N LEU A 94 1.50 -11.51 6.17
CA LEU A 94 1.53 -10.39 5.21
C LEU A 94 1.26 -9.12 6.02
N LEU A 95 2.21 -8.19 6.10
CA LEU A 95 2.14 -7.04 6.98
C LEU A 95 2.24 -5.71 6.21
N ALA A 96 1.28 -4.83 6.42
CA ALA A 96 1.38 -3.41 6.12
C ALA A 96 1.66 -2.64 7.42
N SER A 97 2.91 -2.28 7.67
CA SER A 97 3.35 -1.67 8.92
C SER A 97 2.87 -0.21 9.07
N ASN A 98 2.22 0.11 10.18
CA ASN A 98 1.86 1.48 10.53
C ASN A 98 3.01 2.26 11.18
N GLY A 99 3.81 1.58 12.01
CA GLY A 99 4.94 2.17 12.76
C GLY A 99 6.24 1.40 12.52
N PRO A 100 7.07 1.81 11.57
CA PRO A 100 8.20 0.99 11.10
C PRO A 100 9.21 0.64 12.21
N ASP A 101 9.47 1.53 13.16
CA ASP A 101 10.43 1.28 14.26
C ASP A 101 9.81 0.52 15.43
N THR A 102 8.53 0.77 15.72
CA THR A 102 7.85 0.24 16.92
C THR A 102 7.64 -1.26 16.86
N GLN A 103 7.58 -1.83 15.67
CA GLN A 103 7.29 -3.24 15.43
C GLN A 103 8.52 -4.13 15.33
N VAL A 104 9.73 -3.55 15.15
CA VAL A 104 10.97 -4.30 14.89
C VAL A 104 11.20 -5.43 15.88
N ALA A 105 11.12 -5.14 17.19
CA ALA A 105 11.38 -6.15 18.23
C ALA A 105 10.39 -7.33 18.18
N THR A 106 9.12 -7.06 17.90
CA THR A 106 8.08 -8.09 17.74
C THR A 106 8.35 -8.94 16.51
N LEU A 107 8.69 -8.31 15.38
CA LEU A 107 8.98 -9.02 14.12
C LEU A 107 10.25 -9.88 14.24
N GLU A 108 11.29 -9.38 14.92
CA GLU A 108 12.50 -10.16 15.21
C GLU A 108 12.16 -11.41 16.06
N GLU A 109 11.34 -11.26 17.10
CA GLU A 109 10.91 -12.39 17.93
C GLU A 109 10.14 -13.43 17.13
N LEU A 110 9.16 -13.02 16.33
CA LEU A 110 8.34 -13.92 15.52
C LEU A 110 9.18 -14.64 14.45
N SER A 111 10.03 -13.91 13.75
CA SER A 111 10.92 -14.48 12.74
C SER A 111 11.90 -15.50 13.34
N ASN A 112 12.46 -15.23 14.53
CA ASN A 112 13.30 -16.18 15.26
C ASN A 112 12.53 -17.44 15.69
N ASN A 113 11.21 -17.38 15.82
CA ASN A 113 10.33 -18.50 16.08
C ASN A 113 9.78 -19.18 14.82
N GLY A 114 10.27 -18.77 13.65
CA GLY A 114 9.96 -19.42 12.37
C GLY A 114 8.78 -18.85 11.61
N VAL A 115 8.19 -17.72 12.04
CA VAL A 115 7.15 -17.04 11.29
C VAL A 115 7.78 -16.28 10.11
N ILE A 116 7.25 -16.48 8.92
CA ILE A 116 7.67 -15.77 7.70
C ILE A 116 6.95 -14.43 7.64
N ILE A 117 7.70 -13.35 7.46
CA ILE A 117 7.18 -12.00 7.30
C ILE A 117 7.31 -11.58 5.83
N ILE A 118 6.23 -11.08 5.25
CA ILE A 118 6.18 -10.51 3.90
C ILE A 118 5.53 -9.14 4.02
N TYR A 119 6.16 -8.10 3.48
CA TYR A 119 5.55 -6.78 3.49
C TYR A 119 4.63 -6.58 2.28
N VAL A 120 3.46 -6.03 2.54
CA VAL A 120 2.52 -5.54 1.53
C VAL A 120 2.28 -4.05 1.79
N ASP A 121 2.48 -3.19 0.79
CA ASP A 121 2.40 -1.72 0.85
C ASP A 121 3.54 -1.07 1.67
N SER A 122 3.54 -1.15 2.98
CA SER A 122 4.41 -0.34 3.86
C SER A 122 5.27 -1.24 4.76
N PRO A 123 6.61 -1.23 4.61
CA PRO A 123 7.50 -2.05 5.41
C PRO A 123 7.72 -1.47 6.82
N ALA A 124 8.13 -2.33 7.77
CA ALA A 124 8.82 -1.94 8.99
C ALA A 124 10.35 -1.92 8.77
N ASN A 125 11.09 -1.32 9.70
CA ASN A 125 12.56 -1.28 9.69
C ASN A 125 13.17 -2.61 10.21
N PHE A 126 12.59 -3.74 9.78
CA PHE A 126 13.06 -5.09 10.09
C PHE A 126 13.51 -5.76 8.79
N ASP A 127 14.82 -6.04 8.69
CA ASP A 127 15.48 -6.55 7.47
C ASP A 127 15.24 -8.05 7.23
N GLY A 128 14.57 -8.75 8.15
CA GLY A 128 14.34 -10.20 8.06
C GLY A 128 13.06 -10.59 7.30
N ALA A 129 12.34 -9.64 6.71
CA ALA A 129 11.21 -9.95 5.84
C ALA A 129 11.67 -10.60 4.54
N LEU A 130 10.86 -11.52 4.02
CA LEU A 130 11.19 -12.32 2.85
C LEU A 130 11.09 -11.52 1.54
N GLN A 131 10.13 -10.60 1.45
CA GLN A 131 9.85 -9.79 0.27
C GLN A 131 9.04 -8.55 0.65
N THR A 132 9.14 -7.50 -0.16
CA THR A 132 8.25 -6.34 -0.14
C THR A 132 7.50 -6.22 -1.46
N LEU A 133 6.16 -6.14 -1.39
CA LEU A 133 5.30 -5.87 -2.54
C LEU A 133 4.61 -4.54 -2.31
N ALA A 134 5.05 -3.49 -3.00
CA ALA A 134 4.61 -2.13 -2.75
C ALA A 134 4.65 -1.28 -4.01
N THR A 135 3.94 -0.16 -4.01
CA THR A 135 4.17 0.92 -4.97
C THR A 135 5.53 1.55 -4.73
N ASN A 136 6.25 1.93 -5.78
CA ASN A 136 7.39 2.84 -5.64
C ASN A 136 6.88 4.22 -5.18
N ASN A 137 6.71 4.36 -3.87
CA ASN A 137 6.04 5.50 -3.26
C ASN A 137 6.75 6.83 -3.52
N LYS A 138 8.10 6.82 -3.57
CA LYS A 138 8.85 8.04 -3.88
C LYS A 138 8.57 8.50 -5.32
N ASN A 139 8.61 7.57 -6.28
CA ASN A 139 8.31 7.90 -7.68
C ASN A 139 6.85 8.34 -7.86
N ALA A 140 5.91 7.72 -7.16
CA ALA A 140 4.50 8.13 -7.17
C ALA A 140 4.31 9.55 -6.62
N GLY A 141 5.08 9.92 -5.59
CA GLY A 141 5.13 11.30 -5.07
C GLY A 141 5.69 12.29 -6.09
N VAL A 142 6.76 11.93 -6.81
CA VAL A 142 7.31 12.75 -7.90
C VAL A 142 6.24 12.99 -8.97
N LEU A 143 5.55 11.93 -9.43
CA LEU A 143 4.46 12.06 -10.41
C LEU A 143 3.34 12.98 -9.90
N ALA A 144 2.96 12.89 -8.63
CA ALA A 144 1.96 13.79 -8.04
C ALA A 144 2.40 15.26 -8.06
N GLY A 145 3.67 15.52 -7.76
CA GLY A 145 4.26 16.86 -7.82
C GLY A 145 4.33 17.40 -9.26
N GLU A 146 4.70 16.59 -10.22
CA GLU A 146 4.71 16.94 -11.65
C GLU A 146 3.31 17.32 -12.16
N GLN A 147 2.25 16.57 -11.75
CA GLN A 147 0.87 16.90 -12.08
C GLN A 147 0.45 18.24 -11.46
N MET A 148 0.82 18.49 -10.21
CA MET A 148 0.59 19.78 -9.53
C MET A 148 1.24 20.94 -10.29
N LEU A 149 2.53 20.82 -10.60
CA LEU A 149 3.28 21.86 -11.31
C LEU A 149 2.69 22.16 -12.69
N ALA A 150 2.43 21.12 -13.48
CA ALA A 150 1.86 21.27 -14.82
C ALA A 150 0.50 21.99 -14.78
N ALA A 151 -0.34 21.68 -13.79
CA ALA A 151 -1.65 22.31 -13.65
C ALA A 151 -1.55 23.78 -13.20
N LEU A 152 -0.66 24.10 -12.27
CA LEU A 152 -0.43 25.47 -11.82
C LEU A 152 0.15 26.33 -12.96
N GLU A 153 1.11 25.80 -13.72
CA GLU A 153 1.68 26.47 -14.90
C GLU A 153 0.59 26.72 -15.96
N ALA A 154 -0.28 25.74 -16.24
CA ALA A 154 -1.39 25.91 -17.16
C ALA A 154 -2.39 27.00 -16.74
N LYS A 155 -2.52 27.25 -15.43
CA LYS A 155 -3.31 28.34 -14.83
C LYS A 155 -2.54 29.69 -14.83
N GLY A 156 -1.26 29.72 -15.24
CA GLY A 156 -0.41 30.91 -15.20
C GLY A 156 0.07 31.25 -13.78
N ILE A 157 -0.01 30.32 -12.82
CA ILE A 157 0.47 30.47 -11.46
C ILE A 157 1.91 29.94 -11.43
N THR A 158 2.86 30.82 -11.12
CA THR A 158 4.31 30.49 -11.17
C THR A 158 5.00 30.57 -9.80
N GLU A 159 4.29 31.01 -8.77
CA GLU A 159 4.77 31.11 -7.38
C GLU A 159 3.59 31.00 -6.41
N GLY A 160 3.88 30.66 -5.16
CA GLY A 160 2.89 30.55 -4.09
C GLY A 160 3.25 29.46 -3.10
N THR A 161 2.33 29.18 -2.19
CA THR A 161 2.49 28.12 -1.18
C THR A 161 1.62 26.93 -1.48
N ILE A 162 2.11 25.72 -1.13
CA ILE A 162 1.40 24.44 -1.30
C ILE A 162 1.36 23.74 0.06
N GLY A 163 0.18 23.23 0.44
CA GLY A 163 -0.02 22.46 1.66
C GLY A 163 0.02 20.95 1.40
N ILE A 164 0.55 20.20 2.36
CA ILE A 164 0.53 18.73 2.37
C ILE A 164 -0.25 18.27 3.59
N VAL A 165 -1.25 17.42 3.38
CA VAL A 165 -1.94 16.65 4.41
C VAL A 165 -1.48 15.21 4.34
N ASN A 166 -0.86 14.72 5.44
CA ASN A 166 -0.27 13.40 5.48
C ASN A 166 -0.80 12.59 6.68
N VAL A 167 -0.51 11.29 6.72
CA VAL A 167 -0.97 10.37 7.77
C VAL A 167 -0.24 10.68 9.08
N ASN A 168 1.05 10.44 9.11
CA ASN A 168 1.97 10.72 10.21
C ASN A 168 3.40 10.82 9.67
N ALA A 169 4.36 11.17 10.52
CA ALA A 169 5.75 11.36 10.10
C ALA A 169 6.55 10.03 9.98
N ALA A 170 5.98 8.90 10.39
CA ALA A 170 6.70 7.64 10.54
C ALA A 170 6.36 6.59 9.47
N THR A 171 5.11 6.53 9.01
CA THR A 171 4.66 5.54 8.02
C THR A 171 5.46 5.70 6.73
N ASP A 172 6.25 4.67 6.38
CA ASP A 172 7.24 4.71 5.31
C ASP A 172 6.62 5.09 3.95
N SER A 173 5.53 4.43 3.56
CA SER A 173 4.88 4.67 2.26
C SER A 173 4.51 6.14 2.07
N THR A 174 3.86 6.76 3.05
CA THR A 174 3.39 8.15 2.94
C THR A 174 4.50 9.19 3.15
N ALA A 175 5.53 8.86 3.93
CA ALA A 175 6.73 9.68 4.06
C ALA A 175 7.51 9.73 2.73
N GLN A 176 7.61 8.61 2.01
CA GLN A 176 8.25 8.56 0.69
C GLN A 176 7.44 9.32 -0.38
N ARG A 177 6.08 9.24 -0.36
CA ARG A 177 5.20 10.04 -1.23
C ARG A 177 5.45 11.53 -1.05
N GLU A 178 5.51 11.99 0.20
CA GLU A 178 5.84 13.38 0.52
C GLU A 178 7.24 13.76 0.04
N ALA A 179 8.26 12.92 0.28
CA ALA A 179 9.62 13.17 -0.17
C ALA A 179 9.71 13.32 -1.70
N GLY A 180 9.02 12.46 -2.45
CA GLY A 180 8.95 12.55 -3.91
C GLY A 180 8.20 13.79 -4.38
N PHE A 181 7.09 14.14 -3.74
CA PHE A 181 6.34 15.36 -4.06
C PHE A 181 7.18 16.62 -3.85
N ARG A 182 7.92 16.69 -2.73
CA ARG A 182 8.85 17.80 -2.45
C ARG A 182 9.98 17.87 -3.45
N GLU A 183 10.55 16.72 -3.86
CA GLU A 183 11.60 16.63 -4.88
C GLU A 183 11.13 17.19 -6.22
N ALA A 184 9.94 16.87 -6.67
CA ALA A 184 9.38 17.40 -7.92
C ALA A 184 9.21 18.92 -7.92
N LEU A 185 8.98 19.52 -6.75
CA LEU A 185 8.81 20.96 -6.62
C LEU A 185 10.12 21.72 -6.33
N GLU A 186 11.26 21.02 -6.18
CA GLU A 186 12.56 21.68 -5.99
C GLU A 186 12.90 22.62 -7.15
N GLY A 187 13.29 23.86 -6.80
CA GLY A 187 13.65 24.87 -7.79
C GLY A 187 12.48 25.47 -8.57
N SER A 188 11.25 25.07 -8.27
CA SER A 188 10.03 25.70 -8.78
C SER A 188 9.74 27.03 -8.10
N GLY A 189 8.92 27.88 -8.41
CA GLY A 189 8.56 29.09 -7.64
C GLY A 189 7.69 28.83 -6.43
N PHE A 190 7.45 27.58 -6.02
CA PHE A 190 6.51 27.21 -4.97
C PHE A 190 7.22 26.83 -3.67
N GLU A 191 6.68 27.32 -2.54
CA GLU A 191 7.12 26.92 -1.21
C GLU A 191 6.12 25.87 -0.65
N ILE A 192 6.64 24.74 -0.18
CA ILE A 192 5.83 23.74 0.49
C ILE A 192 5.81 24.04 2.00
N LEU A 193 4.64 24.32 2.54
CA LEU A 193 4.43 24.58 3.96
C LEU A 193 4.79 23.36 4.82
N GLU A 194 4.81 23.57 6.14
CA GLU A 194 5.00 22.46 7.08
C GLU A 194 3.83 21.47 6.98
N THR A 195 4.18 20.19 6.78
CA THR A 195 3.21 19.11 6.64
C THR A 195 2.33 18.98 7.88
N GLN A 196 1.03 18.83 7.68
CA GLN A 196 0.07 18.60 8.76
C GLN A 196 -0.42 17.15 8.71
N TYR A 197 -0.61 16.55 9.88
CA TYR A 197 -0.89 15.13 10.04
C TYR A 197 -2.28 14.87 10.59
N SER A 198 -3.00 13.93 9.97
CA SER A 198 -4.39 13.60 10.30
C SER A 198 -4.61 12.15 10.74
N ASN A 199 -3.54 11.32 10.80
CA ASN A 199 -3.63 9.88 10.93
C ASN A 199 -4.50 9.21 9.83
N GLY A 200 -4.66 9.88 8.69
CA GLY A 200 -5.52 9.42 7.59
C GLY A 200 -7.02 9.62 7.84
N ASP A 201 -7.43 10.32 8.90
CA ASP A 201 -8.82 10.67 9.13
C ASP A 201 -9.29 11.75 8.14
N ALA A 202 -10.34 11.44 7.37
CA ALA A 202 -10.83 12.33 6.32
C ALA A 202 -11.44 13.63 6.87
N THR A 203 -12.07 13.59 8.04
CA THR A 203 -12.67 14.79 8.66
C THR A 203 -11.58 15.75 9.16
N LEU A 204 -10.59 15.22 9.88
CA LEU A 204 -9.44 16.01 10.33
C LEU A 204 -8.62 16.52 9.13
N SER A 205 -8.46 15.71 8.09
CA SER A 205 -7.79 16.13 6.85
C SER A 205 -8.51 17.29 6.17
N GLN A 206 -9.85 17.29 6.18
CA GLN A 206 -10.64 18.42 5.65
C GLN A 206 -10.47 19.68 6.50
N GLU A 207 -10.43 19.56 7.83
CA GLU A 207 -10.17 20.70 8.73
C GLU A 207 -8.78 21.31 8.47
N ILE A 208 -7.75 20.47 8.36
CA ILE A 208 -6.38 20.87 8.02
C ILE A 208 -6.34 21.57 6.66
N ALA A 209 -6.96 20.98 5.63
CA ALA A 209 -7.02 21.55 4.29
C ALA A 209 -7.73 22.91 4.27
N ASN A 210 -8.81 23.10 5.04
CA ASN A 210 -9.48 24.40 5.20
C ASN A 210 -8.58 25.45 5.86
N ASN A 211 -7.71 25.05 6.80
CA ASN A 211 -6.74 25.97 7.41
C ASN A 211 -5.73 26.43 6.36
N PHE A 212 -5.15 25.50 5.56
CA PHE A 212 -4.25 25.85 4.46
C PHE A 212 -4.93 26.77 3.42
N ILE A 213 -6.20 26.52 3.08
CA ILE A 213 -6.97 27.39 2.17
C ILE A 213 -7.10 28.81 2.75
N THR A 214 -7.32 28.92 4.06
CA THR A 214 -7.40 30.21 4.76
C THR A 214 -6.04 30.95 4.77
N GLU A 215 -4.93 30.23 4.78
CA GLU A 215 -3.57 30.75 4.64
C GLU A 215 -3.25 31.19 3.21
N GLY A 216 -4.07 30.84 2.23
CA GLY A 216 -3.97 31.30 0.85
C GLY A 216 -3.07 30.43 -0.03
N VAL A 217 -2.99 29.10 0.24
CA VAL A 217 -2.26 28.17 -0.63
C VAL A 217 -2.86 28.12 -2.04
N VAL A 218 -2.02 27.82 -3.03
CA VAL A 218 -2.44 27.65 -4.44
C VAL A 218 -2.70 26.19 -4.80
N GLY A 219 -2.21 25.25 -3.99
CA GLY A 219 -2.36 23.82 -4.19
C GLY A 219 -2.36 23.03 -2.89
N LEU A 220 -2.94 21.81 -2.94
CA LEU A 220 -3.01 20.89 -1.81
C LEU A 220 -2.70 19.45 -2.29
N PHE A 221 -1.91 18.72 -1.51
CA PHE A 221 -1.63 17.31 -1.73
C PHE A 221 -2.12 16.48 -0.56
N GLY A 222 -2.91 15.43 -0.84
CA GLY A 222 -3.34 14.41 0.12
C GLY A 222 -2.55 13.12 -0.09
N ALA A 223 -1.81 12.65 0.92
CA ALA A 223 -0.81 11.59 0.75
C ALA A 223 -1.35 10.16 0.86
N ASN A 224 -2.62 9.96 1.24
CA ASN A 224 -3.33 8.66 1.26
C ASN A 224 -4.83 8.87 1.02
N GLU A 225 -5.63 7.78 1.06
CA GLU A 225 -7.08 7.82 0.82
C GLU A 225 -7.80 8.87 1.69
N GLY A 226 -7.70 8.77 3.02
CA GLY A 226 -8.41 9.70 3.91
C GLY A 226 -7.93 11.15 3.78
N CYS A 227 -6.63 11.37 3.59
CA CYS A 227 -6.09 12.70 3.32
C CYS A 227 -6.62 13.27 2.00
N SER A 228 -6.71 12.46 0.96
CA SER A 228 -7.21 12.87 -0.36
C SER A 228 -8.68 13.21 -0.34
N VAL A 229 -9.50 12.41 0.36
CA VAL A 229 -10.94 12.70 0.57
C VAL A 229 -11.11 14.01 1.31
N GLY A 230 -10.35 14.23 2.38
CA GLY A 230 -10.41 15.48 3.14
C GLY A 230 -10.00 16.71 2.32
N VAL A 231 -8.88 16.63 1.62
CA VAL A 231 -8.39 17.69 0.70
C VAL A 231 -9.42 17.99 -0.39
N GLY A 232 -9.93 16.97 -1.07
CA GLY A 232 -10.93 17.13 -2.12
C GLY A 232 -12.23 17.77 -1.61
N ASN A 233 -12.73 17.34 -0.45
CA ASN A 233 -13.91 17.92 0.18
C ASN A 233 -13.71 19.39 0.56
N ALA A 234 -12.53 19.75 1.08
CA ALA A 234 -12.22 21.15 1.41
C ALA A 234 -12.20 22.02 0.14
N ILE A 235 -11.60 21.54 -0.95
CA ILE A 235 -11.55 22.25 -2.24
C ILE A 235 -12.97 22.41 -2.80
N ALA A 236 -13.78 21.34 -2.77
CA ALA A 236 -15.19 21.39 -3.21
C ALA A 236 -15.99 22.44 -2.45
N ALA A 237 -15.85 22.47 -1.12
CA ALA A 237 -16.54 23.44 -0.25
C ALA A 237 -16.11 24.90 -0.53
N ASN A 238 -14.91 25.09 -1.08
CA ASN A 238 -14.34 26.40 -1.43
C ASN A 238 -14.43 26.72 -2.95
N GLY A 239 -15.28 26.04 -3.70
CA GLY A 239 -15.63 26.38 -5.09
C GLY A 239 -14.69 25.88 -6.16
N ASN A 240 -13.85 24.89 -5.87
CA ASN A 240 -12.93 24.22 -6.81
C ASN A 240 -11.89 25.15 -7.46
N GLU A 241 -11.46 26.21 -6.78
CA GLU A 241 -10.50 27.18 -7.34
C GLU A 241 -9.04 26.71 -7.21
N LEU A 242 -8.75 25.87 -6.20
CA LEU A 242 -7.39 25.37 -5.93
C LEU A 242 -7.06 24.16 -6.80
N THR A 243 -5.76 23.86 -6.88
CA THR A 243 -5.28 22.62 -7.49
C THR A 243 -5.07 21.56 -6.40
N GLY A 244 -5.88 20.51 -6.42
CA GLY A 244 -5.75 19.37 -5.51
C GLY A 244 -5.17 18.15 -6.24
N VAL A 245 -4.22 17.46 -5.61
CA VAL A 245 -3.74 16.15 -6.07
C VAL A 245 -3.94 15.14 -4.93
N GLY A 246 -4.50 13.98 -5.26
CA GLY A 246 -4.79 12.93 -4.29
C GLY A 246 -3.93 11.69 -4.48
N PHE A 247 -4.15 10.74 -3.59
CA PHE A 247 -3.58 9.40 -3.61
C PHE A 247 -4.68 8.37 -3.33
N ASP A 248 -4.51 7.16 -3.85
CA ASP A 248 -5.44 6.03 -3.77
C ASP A 248 -6.69 6.14 -4.68
N LYS A 249 -7.52 5.11 -4.63
CA LYS A 249 -8.69 4.98 -5.49
C LYS A 249 -9.87 4.40 -4.69
N SER A 250 -10.77 5.27 -4.32
CA SER A 250 -12.10 4.91 -3.80
C SER A 250 -13.17 5.68 -4.57
N ASP A 251 -14.43 5.29 -4.48
CA ASP A 251 -15.54 6.00 -5.10
C ASP A 251 -15.59 7.46 -4.69
N ALA A 252 -15.27 7.74 -3.41
CA ALA A 252 -15.20 9.11 -2.90
C ALA A 252 -14.14 9.93 -3.65
N ILE A 253 -12.93 9.39 -3.81
CA ILE A 253 -11.83 10.05 -4.54
C ILE A 253 -12.19 10.19 -6.02
N LEU A 254 -12.68 9.12 -6.67
CA LEU A 254 -13.05 9.16 -8.09
C LEU A 254 -14.12 10.21 -8.37
N ASN A 255 -15.12 10.36 -7.50
CA ASN A 255 -16.11 11.42 -7.62
C ASN A 255 -15.50 12.81 -7.47
N LEU A 256 -14.57 13.02 -6.51
CA LEU A 256 -13.87 14.30 -6.34
C LEU A 256 -12.99 14.66 -7.54
N VAL A 257 -12.36 13.66 -8.18
CA VAL A 257 -11.59 13.86 -9.42
C VAL A 257 -12.52 14.17 -10.59
N LYS A 258 -13.58 13.40 -10.77
CA LYS A 258 -14.59 13.63 -11.83
C LYS A 258 -15.21 15.01 -11.74
N ASP A 259 -15.51 15.49 -10.54
CA ASP A 259 -16.18 16.77 -10.32
C ASP A 259 -15.19 17.96 -10.28
N GLY A 260 -13.88 17.70 -10.44
CA GLY A 260 -12.82 18.70 -10.54
C GLY A 260 -12.36 19.29 -9.19
N SER A 261 -12.76 18.71 -8.06
CA SER A 261 -12.25 19.07 -6.72
C SER A 261 -10.83 18.57 -6.51
N LEU A 262 -10.50 17.42 -7.10
CA LEU A 262 -9.12 16.98 -7.31
C LEU A 262 -8.80 17.00 -8.81
N LEU A 263 -7.62 17.44 -9.16
CA LEU A 263 -7.09 17.39 -10.53
C LEU A 263 -6.96 15.93 -11.00
N CYS A 264 -6.35 15.14 -10.16
CA CYS A 264 -6.08 13.72 -10.37
C CYS A 264 -5.77 13.01 -9.04
N THR A 265 -5.67 11.70 -9.11
CA THR A 265 -5.17 10.87 -8.00
C THR A 265 -4.14 9.86 -8.49
N MET A 266 -3.19 9.53 -7.61
CA MET A 266 -2.20 8.47 -7.82
C MET A 266 -2.80 7.15 -7.33
N ALA A 267 -3.32 6.33 -8.24
CA ALA A 267 -3.95 5.06 -7.91
C ALA A 267 -2.91 3.95 -7.85
N GLN A 268 -2.81 3.31 -6.70
CA GLN A 268 -2.00 2.13 -6.46
C GLN A 268 -2.67 0.85 -7.00
N ASN A 269 -2.00 -0.28 -6.85
CA ASN A 269 -2.52 -1.60 -7.22
C ASN A 269 -2.60 -2.53 -5.99
N PRO A 270 -3.48 -2.25 -5.02
CA PRO A 270 -3.57 -3.01 -3.77
C PRO A 270 -3.96 -4.47 -4.00
N TYR A 271 -4.83 -4.75 -4.98
CA TYR A 271 -5.18 -6.13 -5.34
C TYR A 271 -3.94 -6.96 -5.69
N GLU A 272 -3.03 -6.41 -6.49
CA GLU A 272 -1.81 -7.12 -6.89
C GLU A 272 -0.86 -7.33 -5.71
N MET A 273 -0.77 -6.37 -4.77
CA MET A 273 0.00 -6.55 -3.53
C MET A 273 -0.50 -7.75 -2.73
N GLY A 274 -1.80 -7.88 -2.53
CA GLY A 274 -2.41 -8.99 -1.81
C GLY A 274 -2.29 -10.32 -2.57
N TYR A 275 -2.60 -10.31 -3.87
CA TYR A 275 -2.57 -11.50 -4.70
C TYR A 275 -1.16 -12.10 -4.80
N GLN A 276 -0.17 -11.31 -5.16
CA GLN A 276 1.21 -11.77 -5.25
C GLN A 276 1.79 -12.09 -3.87
N GLY A 277 1.49 -11.31 -2.82
CA GLY A 277 1.93 -11.58 -1.45
C GLY A 277 1.45 -12.94 -0.96
N MET A 278 0.20 -13.32 -1.22
CA MET A 278 -0.33 -14.64 -0.88
C MET A 278 0.32 -15.76 -1.71
N LYS A 279 0.62 -15.51 -2.99
CA LYS A 279 1.37 -16.46 -3.84
C LYS A 279 2.79 -16.67 -3.32
N THR A 280 3.47 -15.60 -2.91
CA THR A 280 4.78 -15.67 -2.25
C THR A 280 4.72 -16.45 -0.94
N ALA A 281 3.69 -16.22 -0.11
CA ALA A 281 3.48 -16.98 1.12
C ALA A 281 3.38 -18.48 0.84
N ALA A 282 2.60 -18.88 -0.16
CA ALA A 282 2.46 -20.28 -0.55
C ALA A 282 3.78 -20.89 -1.07
N ALA A 283 4.55 -20.15 -1.88
CA ALA A 283 5.84 -20.60 -2.39
C ALA A 283 6.88 -20.75 -1.25
N ALA A 284 6.89 -19.81 -0.31
CA ALA A 284 7.77 -19.86 0.86
C ALA A 284 7.46 -21.07 1.77
N LEU A 285 6.18 -21.38 1.98
CA LEU A 285 5.74 -22.59 2.69
C LEU A 285 6.15 -23.89 1.97
N GLN A 286 6.38 -23.82 0.66
CA GLN A 286 6.94 -24.94 -0.13
C GLN A 286 8.47 -24.99 -0.10
N GLY A 287 9.13 -24.06 0.59
CA GLY A 287 10.58 -24.03 0.79
C GLY A 287 11.33 -23.13 -0.20
N GLU A 288 10.64 -22.30 -0.98
CA GLU A 288 11.31 -21.24 -1.75
C GLU A 288 11.79 -20.13 -0.79
N THR A 289 13.00 -19.62 -1.00
CA THR A 289 13.66 -18.69 -0.06
C THR A 289 14.24 -17.43 -0.72
N GLU A 290 14.19 -17.35 -2.04
CA GLU A 290 14.77 -16.23 -2.79
C GLU A 290 13.66 -15.51 -3.56
N PHE A 291 13.33 -14.30 -3.12
CA PHE A 291 12.34 -13.45 -3.75
C PHE A 291 12.91 -12.03 -3.93
N GLU A 292 12.61 -11.41 -5.05
CA GLU A 292 12.92 -10.01 -5.29
C GLU A 292 11.73 -9.13 -4.91
N ASP A 293 11.98 -7.92 -4.40
CA ASP A 293 10.93 -6.94 -4.12
C ASP A 293 10.18 -6.56 -5.40
N VAL A 294 8.88 -6.31 -5.27
CA VAL A 294 7.99 -6.02 -6.40
C VAL A 294 7.45 -4.61 -6.31
N ASP A 295 7.74 -3.78 -7.32
CA ASP A 295 6.99 -2.54 -7.56
C ASP A 295 5.66 -2.90 -8.25
N THR A 296 4.55 -2.75 -7.52
CA THR A 296 3.20 -3.03 -8.05
C THR A 296 2.65 -1.92 -8.94
N GLY A 297 3.41 -0.83 -9.10
CA GLY A 297 3.12 0.28 -9.98
C GLY A 297 2.13 1.31 -9.42
N VAL A 298 1.96 2.38 -10.18
CA VAL A 298 1.03 3.47 -9.90
C VAL A 298 0.47 4.02 -11.21
N SER A 299 -0.80 4.40 -11.22
CA SER A 299 -1.47 5.04 -12.35
C SER A 299 -1.99 6.42 -11.97
N VAL A 300 -1.84 7.39 -12.87
CA VAL A 300 -2.46 8.73 -12.72
C VAL A 300 -3.89 8.63 -13.25
N LEU A 301 -4.89 8.85 -12.40
CA LEU A 301 -6.29 8.88 -12.79
C LEU A 301 -6.78 10.34 -12.82
N ASP A 302 -7.08 10.81 -14.01
CA ASP A 302 -7.71 12.11 -14.27
C ASP A 302 -9.24 11.99 -14.30
N ALA A 303 -9.93 13.09 -14.58
CA ALA A 303 -11.40 13.13 -14.62
C ALA A 303 -12.02 12.18 -15.68
N ALA A 304 -11.31 11.92 -16.80
CA ALA A 304 -11.78 11.00 -17.83
C ALA A 304 -11.69 9.56 -17.33
N ALA A 305 -10.54 9.17 -16.78
CA ALA A 305 -10.31 7.85 -16.19
C ALA A 305 -11.26 7.59 -14.99
N ALA A 306 -11.45 8.58 -14.11
CA ALA A 306 -12.37 8.47 -12.99
C ALA A 306 -13.83 8.26 -13.44
N THR A 307 -14.24 8.95 -14.50
CA THR A 307 -15.59 8.80 -15.08
C THR A 307 -15.80 7.41 -15.68
N GLU A 308 -14.79 6.86 -16.36
CA GLU A 308 -14.85 5.53 -16.95
C GLU A 308 -14.92 4.44 -15.86
N LEU A 309 -14.12 4.55 -14.82
CA LEU A 309 -14.11 3.59 -13.70
C LEU A 309 -15.45 3.57 -12.97
N LEU A 310 -16.00 4.75 -12.61
CA LEU A 310 -17.32 4.85 -11.96
C LEU A 310 -18.49 4.37 -12.81
N ALA A 311 -18.32 4.25 -14.13
CA ALA A 311 -19.36 3.73 -15.02
C ALA A 311 -19.26 2.21 -15.24
N ALA A 312 -18.14 1.59 -14.82
CA ALA A 312 -17.89 0.16 -14.98
C ALA A 312 -18.35 -0.68 -13.77
N GLU A 313 -18.65 -0.04 -12.66
CA GLU A 313 -19.25 -0.63 -11.45
C GLU A 313 -20.78 -0.64 -11.56
#